data_6a691be9290c577cfa656b37a2508b3a
#
_entry.id   6a691be9290c577cfa656b37a2508b3a
#
_cell.length_a   1.000
_cell.length_b   1.000
_cell.length_c   1.000
_cell.angle_alpha   90.00
_cell.angle_beta   90.00
_cell.angle_gamma   90.00
#
_symmetry.space_group_name_H-M   'P 1'
#
loop_
_entity.id
_entity.type
_entity.pdbx_description
1 polymer ?
#
loop_
_entity_poly.entity_id
_entity_poly.type
_entity_poly.pdbx_seq_one_letter_code
_entity_poly.pdbx_strand_id
1 'polypeptide(L)'
;MKPQTVNDYFKQHWGRAALFALFTLGVSFFAPLKSFQLKWLIDSRSMGEALGYIGLVFAITFTSWFFERLSRRSFTKLACKAVEQVRCRIMEQLLHRSVAQYNAEGDAAYISLLTTDLRTLYDDYYMSLFNLVFWGGIMLCALGMYLYISPVMLAAILLVTIPPLVLPRRMNERLKATRDAFSLKMADYTQQLKELLGGFEVIRGFLREDAYAARHKDAARQARESELGYQQSLNAMVVNTSLISNLIFPVVMLVGLFLAFSGKLTIGTVSTAASMANFVISPCHQIAQCWAKVKSSKGIRQRLEAAMAAPKEAETGEAIGKIERVICRNAGFAYPGAAAPVLRDATLEVSGTQKVALVGESGCGKSTLAKLLFQYYPDYTGDILFNGRQVRCIDRRAFYGRVGYIAQTATIFNDTLRHNICLLEDFSDEQLAHAVAAAGLADWVATLPEGLDTVLSENGKNLSGGQRQRIGIARLALRKYDLIIADEITASLDPETSAQVMQNLLSMPCMVVAITHDTSGAFMQEFDKIYRVENGVVSAA
;
A
#
# COMPACT_ATOMS: atom_id res chain seq x y z
N MET A 1 -15.59 -11.46 -13.87
CA MET A 1 -16.04 -10.36 -12.99
C MET A 1 -15.60 -9.03 -13.58
N LYS A 2 -16.46 -7.99 -13.62
CA LYS A 2 -16.04 -6.63 -14.02
C LYS A 2 -14.99 -6.12 -13.04
N PRO A 3 -13.90 -5.49 -13.50
CA PRO A 3 -12.91 -4.91 -12.60
C PRO A 3 -13.61 -3.93 -11.65
N GLN A 4 -13.36 -4.05 -10.36
CA GLN A 4 -13.91 -3.12 -9.39
C GLN A 4 -13.08 -1.84 -9.42
N THR A 5 -13.77 -0.70 -9.53
CA THR A 5 -13.14 0.61 -9.51
C THR A 5 -13.09 1.16 -8.09
N VAL A 6 -12.19 2.11 -7.82
CA VAL A 6 -12.10 2.80 -6.53
C VAL A 6 -13.42 3.50 -6.14
N ASN A 7 -14.32 3.75 -7.10
CA ASN A 7 -15.58 4.44 -6.89
C ASN A 7 -16.80 3.51 -6.64
N ASP A 8 -16.63 2.21 -6.69
CA ASP A 8 -17.76 1.27 -6.60
C ASP A 8 -18.50 1.38 -5.27
N TYR A 9 -17.79 1.67 -4.18
CA TYR A 9 -18.43 1.88 -2.88
C TYR A 9 -19.42 3.06 -2.90
N PHE A 10 -19.07 4.16 -3.55
CA PHE A 10 -19.96 5.32 -3.69
C PHE A 10 -21.20 4.99 -4.52
N LYS A 11 -21.03 4.20 -5.60
CA LYS A 11 -22.15 3.75 -6.44
C LYS A 11 -23.11 2.82 -5.67
N GLN A 12 -22.55 1.89 -4.87
CA GLN A 12 -23.35 0.97 -4.06
C GLN A 12 -24.12 1.68 -2.94
N HIS A 13 -23.58 2.80 -2.41
CA HIS A 13 -24.17 3.55 -1.31
C HIS A 13 -24.66 4.93 -1.75
N TRP A 14 -25.25 5.01 -2.94
CA TRP A 14 -25.73 6.26 -3.54
C TRP A 14 -26.65 7.07 -2.61
N GLY A 15 -27.49 6.43 -1.77
CA GLY A 15 -28.34 7.11 -0.81
C GLY A 15 -27.57 7.93 0.24
N ARG A 16 -26.41 7.43 0.70
CA ARG A 16 -25.52 8.19 1.60
C ARG A 16 -24.80 9.32 0.87
N ALA A 17 -24.44 9.11 -0.40
CA ALA A 17 -23.88 10.15 -1.24
C ALA A 17 -24.91 11.25 -1.53
N ALA A 18 -26.17 10.89 -1.76
CA ALA A 18 -27.29 11.83 -1.91
C ALA A 18 -27.54 12.65 -0.62
N LEU A 19 -27.48 12.02 0.55
CA LEU A 19 -27.59 12.71 1.84
C LEU A 19 -26.45 13.72 2.04
N PHE A 20 -25.23 13.36 1.70
CA PHE A 20 -24.09 14.28 1.67
C PHE A 20 -24.35 15.47 0.73
N ALA A 21 -24.82 15.20 -0.51
CA ALA A 21 -25.13 16.26 -1.48
C ALA A 21 -26.21 17.20 -0.96
N LEU A 22 -27.26 16.68 -0.32
CA LEU A 22 -28.33 17.48 0.30
C LEU A 22 -27.78 18.43 1.38
N PHE A 23 -26.92 17.92 2.29
CA PHE A 23 -26.32 18.77 3.31
C PHE A 23 -25.38 19.82 2.71
N THR A 24 -24.66 19.46 1.64
CA THR A 24 -23.78 20.39 0.92
C THR A 24 -24.57 21.50 0.24
N LEU A 25 -25.75 21.20 -0.33
CA LEU A 25 -26.65 22.21 -0.88
C LEU A 25 -27.13 23.20 0.21
N GLY A 26 -27.41 22.71 1.42
CA GLY A 26 -27.72 23.58 2.56
C GLY A 26 -26.59 24.57 2.85
N VAL A 27 -25.34 24.09 2.95
CA VAL A 27 -24.17 24.97 3.14
C VAL A 27 -24.06 25.96 1.99
N SER A 28 -24.19 25.49 0.75
CA SER A 28 -24.04 26.27 -0.47
C SER A 28 -25.00 27.46 -0.54
N PHE A 29 -26.19 27.28 0.01
CA PHE A 29 -27.19 28.35 0.08
C PHE A 29 -26.95 29.31 1.26
N PHE A 30 -26.79 28.79 2.48
CA PHE A 30 -26.68 29.62 3.67
C PHE A 30 -25.33 30.36 3.79
N ALA A 31 -24.23 29.84 3.24
CA ALA A 31 -22.94 30.49 3.38
C ALA A 31 -22.83 31.83 2.64
N PRO A 32 -23.22 31.97 1.35
CA PRO A 32 -23.22 33.29 0.68
C PRO A 32 -24.32 34.23 1.21
N LEU A 33 -25.43 33.67 1.73
CA LEU A 33 -26.53 34.47 2.28
C LEU A 33 -26.09 35.39 3.43
N LYS A 34 -25.03 34.99 4.17
CA LYS A 34 -24.44 35.84 5.22
C LYS A 34 -23.98 37.20 4.70
N SER A 35 -23.62 37.32 3.43
CA SER A 35 -23.18 38.59 2.85
C SER A 35 -24.26 39.66 2.89
N PHE A 36 -25.55 39.27 2.94
CA PHE A 36 -26.65 40.22 3.03
C PHE A 36 -26.75 40.93 4.39
N GLN A 37 -26.01 40.48 5.41
CA GLN A 37 -25.96 41.13 6.71
C GLN A 37 -25.65 42.62 6.64
N LEU A 38 -24.69 42.99 5.77
CA LEU A 38 -24.31 44.40 5.62
C LEU A 38 -25.46 45.25 5.04
N LYS A 39 -26.20 44.71 4.06
CA LYS A 39 -27.36 45.38 3.50
C LYS A 39 -28.43 45.58 4.58
N TRP A 40 -28.78 44.52 5.32
CA TRP A 40 -29.82 44.57 6.34
C TRP A 40 -29.47 45.54 7.48
N LEU A 41 -28.18 45.60 7.87
CA LEU A 41 -27.72 46.52 8.91
C LEU A 41 -27.66 47.97 8.43
N ILE A 42 -27.12 48.24 7.22
CA ILE A 42 -26.97 49.59 6.66
C ILE A 42 -28.34 50.18 6.28
N ASP A 43 -29.23 49.40 5.73
CA ASP A 43 -30.56 49.82 5.29
C ASP A 43 -31.59 49.81 6.45
N SER A 44 -31.23 49.44 7.72
CA SER A 44 -32.11 49.42 8.88
C SER A 44 -32.51 50.85 9.29
N ARG A 45 -33.77 51.01 9.66
CA ARG A 45 -34.37 52.33 10.04
C ARG A 45 -34.44 52.54 11.54
N SER A 46 -34.30 51.49 12.35
CA SER A 46 -34.34 51.55 13.80
C SER A 46 -33.38 50.55 14.46
N MET A 47 -33.00 50.81 15.72
CA MET A 47 -32.17 49.92 16.52
C MET A 47 -32.83 48.57 16.71
N GLY A 48 -34.17 48.53 16.84
CA GLY A 48 -34.92 47.27 16.98
C GLY A 48 -34.80 46.39 15.72
N GLU A 49 -34.92 47.00 14.53
CA GLU A 49 -34.72 46.28 13.26
C GLU A 49 -33.28 45.75 13.14
N ALA A 50 -32.29 46.58 13.49
CA ALA A 50 -30.88 46.18 13.46
C ALA A 50 -30.61 44.99 14.38
N LEU A 51 -31.13 44.97 15.59
CA LEU A 51 -31.03 43.85 16.53
C LEU A 51 -31.71 42.58 16.00
N GLY A 52 -32.88 42.72 15.35
CA GLY A 52 -33.58 41.61 14.68
C GLY A 52 -32.72 41.00 13.55
N TYR A 53 -32.09 41.83 12.72
CA TYR A 53 -31.19 41.36 11.67
C TYR A 53 -29.91 40.68 12.22
N ILE A 54 -29.35 41.18 13.32
CA ILE A 54 -28.23 40.51 14.01
C ILE A 54 -28.67 39.10 14.45
N GLY A 55 -29.84 38.95 15.07
CA GLY A 55 -30.40 37.65 15.43
C GLY A 55 -30.55 36.70 14.24
N LEU A 56 -31.03 37.23 13.11
CA LEU A 56 -31.16 36.48 11.86
C LEU A 56 -29.79 36.02 11.34
N VAL A 57 -28.77 36.88 11.38
CA VAL A 57 -27.37 36.52 10.97
C VAL A 57 -26.79 35.40 11.83
N PHE A 58 -27.05 35.43 13.16
CA PHE A 58 -26.65 34.32 14.02
C PHE A 58 -27.38 33.02 13.63
N ALA A 59 -28.67 33.07 13.38
CA ALA A 59 -29.45 31.90 12.97
C ALA A 59 -28.91 31.30 11.64
N ILE A 60 -28.66 32.15 10.62
CA ILE A 60 -28.08 31.75 9.33
C ILE A 60 -26.71 31.12 9.56
N THR A 61 -25.87 31.72 10.41
CA THR A 61 -24.52 31.22 10.69
C THR A 61 -24.54 29.86 11.36
N PHE A 62 -25.39 29.68 12.39
CA PHE A 62 -25.57 28.40 13.05
C PHE A 62 -26.12 27.33 12.10
N THR A 63 -27.09 27.68 11.27
CA THR A 63 -27.66 26.77 10.27
C THR A 63 -26.61 26.35 9.25
N SER A 64 -25.82 27.30 8.73
CA SER A 64 -24.70 27.00 7.80
C SER A 64 -23.69 26.09 8.45
N TRP A 65 -23.27 26.37 9.71
CA TRP A 65 -22.32 25.53 10.45
C TRP A 65 -22.87 24.11 10.69
N PHE A 66 -24.14 24.00 11.02
CA PHE A 66 -24.81 22.71 11.24
C PHE A 66 -24.81 21.85 9.99
N PHE A 67 -25.17 22.42 8.83
CA PHE A 67 -25.13 21.72 7.55
C PHE A 67 -23.70 21.36 7.14
N GLU A 68 -22.72 22.24 7.36
CA GLU A 68 -21.32 21.97 7.08
C GLU A 68 -20.81 20.79 7.92
N ARG A 69 -21.11 20.78 9.22
CA ARG A 69 -20.75 19.68 10.12
C ARG A 69 -21.33 18.34 9.65
N LEU A 70 -22.61 18.33 9.26
CA LEU A 70 -23.28 17.13 8.76
C LEU A 70 -22.72 16.66 7.41
N SER A 71 -22.48 17.60 6.50
CA SER A 71 -21.88 17.32 5.17
C SER A 71 -20.52 16.69 5.32
N ARG A 72 -19.60 17.34 6.06
CA ARG A 72 -18.23 16.81 6.30
C ARG A 72 -18.25 15.43 6.99
N ARG A 73 -19.08 15.29 8.06
CA ARG A 73 -19.20 14.02 8.79
C ARG A 73 -19.71 12.88 7.89
N SER A 74 -20.73 13.16 7.07
CA SER A 74 -21.32 12.17 6.16
C SER A 74 -20.32 11.72 5.11
N PHE A 75 -19.60 12.66 4.49
CA PHE A 75 -18.59 12.36 3.48
C PHE A 75 -17.40 11.61 4.06
N THR A 76 -16.84 12.07 5.19
CA THR A 76 -15.69 11.42 5.82
C THR A 76 -15.98 9.95 6.12
N LYS A 77 -17.15 9.64 6.68
CA LYS A 77 -17.56 8.26 6.93
C LYS A 77 -17.64 7.43 5.64
N LEU A 78 -18.17 8.03 4.58
CA LEU A 78 -18.28 7.36 3.28
C LEU A 78 -16.91 7.10 2.66
N ALA A 79 -16.04 8.10 2.65
CA ALA A 79 -14.70 8.02 2.09
C ALA A 79 -13.79 7.04 2.86
N CYS A 80 -13.82 7.07 4.21
CA CYS A 80 -13.05 6.11 5.02
C CYS A 80 -13.48 4.67 4.76
N LYS A 81 -14.78 4.41 4.64
CA LYS A 81 -15.26 3.06 4.31
C LYS A 81 -14.93 2.63 2.89
N ALA A 82 -14.90 3.58 1.93
CA ALA A 82 -14.43 3.29 0.58
C ALA A 82 -12.94 2.87 0.58
N VAL A 83 -12.09 3.59 1.33
CA VAL A 83 -10.67 3.24 1.47
C VAL A 83 -10.50 1.88 2.16
N GLU A 84 -11.26 1.60 3.21
CA GLU A 84 -11.26 0.29 3.90
C GLU A 84 -11.60 -0.84 2.91
N GLN A 85 -12.65 -0.67 2.10
CA GLN A 85 -13.04 -1.66 1.10
C GLN A 85 -11.93 -1.90 0.07
N VAL A 86 -11.29 -0.83 -0.43
CA VAL A 86 -10.17 -0.93 -1.38
C VAL A 86 -9.00 -1.67 -0.72
N ARG A 87 -8.66 -1.33 0.54
CA ARG A 87 -7.58 -1.98 1.31
C ARG A 87 -7.81 -3.48 1.47
N CYS A 88 -8.99 -3.85 1.96
CA CYS A 88 -9.34 -5.27 2.17
C CYS A 88 -9.30 -6.05 0.86
N ARG A 89 -9.79 -5.44 -0.23
CA ARG A 89 -9.80 -6.07 -1.53
C ARG A 89 -8.41 -6.29 -2.10
N ILE A 90 -7.54 -5.29 -2.00
CA ILE A 90 -6.14 -5.44 -2.43
C ILE A 90 -5.46 -6.55 -1.64
N MET A 91 -5.63 -6.59 -0.30
CA MET A 91 -5.05 -7.63 0.53
C MET A 91 -5.58 -9.01 0.16
N GLU A 92 -6.90 -9.14 -0.06
CA GLU A 92 -7.51 -10.38 -0.54
C GLU A 92 -6.88 -10.87 -1.86
N GLN A 93 -6.65 -9.95 -2.81
CA GLN A 93 -6.02 -10.31 -4.08
C GLN A 93 -4.54 -10.66 -3.91
N LEU A 94 -3.81 -9.95 -3.06
CA LEU A 94 -2.40 -10.22 -2.77
C LEU A 94 -2.18 -11.62 -2.19
N LEU A 95 -3.02 -12.02 -1.24
CA LEU A 95 -2.94 -13.35 -0.61
C LEU A 95 -3.25 -14.50 -1.57
N HIS A 96 -3.84 -14.22 -2.74
CA HIS A 96 -4.13 -15.22 -3.78
C HIS A 96 -3.18 -15.13 -4.97
N ARG A 97 -2.12 -14.30 -4.90
CA ARG A 97 -1.08 -14.25 -5.94
C ARG A 97 -0.11 -15.42 -5.81
N SER A 98 0.55 -15.77 -6.92
CA SER A 98 1.68 -16.70 -6.85
C SER A 98 2.88 -16.07 -6.16
N VAL A 99 3.71 -16.90 -5.53
CA VAL A 99 4.95 -16.45 -4.88
C VAL A 99 5.88 -15.76 -5.89
N ALA A 100 5.92 -16.22 -7.14
CA ALA A 100 6.69 -15.56 -8.21
C ALA A 100 6.21 -14.14 -8.49
N GLN A 101 4.89 -13.95 -8.62
CA GLN A 101 4.30 -12.62 -8.83
C GLN A 101 4.52 -11.69 -7.64
N TYR A 102 4.40 -12.22 -6.42
CA TYR A 102 4.66 -11.46 -5.21
C TYR A 102 6.11 -10.98 -5.13
N ASN A 103 7.07 -11.87 -5.36
CA ASN A 103 8.50 -11.55 -5.30
C ASN A 103 8.96 -10.59 -6.40
N ALA A 104 8.26 -10.53 -7.54
CA ALA A 104 8.58 -9.61 -8.63
C ALA A 104 8.42 -8.13 -8.25
N GLU A 105 7.47 -7.80 -7.38
CA GLU A 105 7.22 -6.42 -6.93
C GLU A 105 7.92 -6.09 -5.60
N GLY A 106 8.04 -7.06 -4.71
CA GLY A 106 8.67 -6.95 -3.39
C GLY A 106 7.81 -6.27 -2.31
N ASP A 107 8.11 -6.56 -1.04
CA ASP A 107 7.34 -6.12 0.14
C ASP A 107 7.15 -4.60 0.21
N ALA A 108 8.20 -3.83 -0.09
CA ALA A 108 8.18 -2.38 -0.01
C ALA A 108 7.13 -1.75 -0.96
N ALA A 109 6.92 -2.33 -2.15
CA ALA A 109 5.92 -1.86 -3.10
C ALA A 109 4.50 -2.08 -2.57
N TYR A 110 4.23 -3.25 -1.97
CA TYR A 110 2.92 -3.57 -1.38
C TYR A 110 2.62 -2.77 -0.12
N ILE A 111 3.62 -2.55 0.74
CA ILE A 111 3.48 -1.67 1.90
C ILE A 111 3.15 -0.25 1.44
N SER A 112 3.85 0.29 0.44
CA SER A 112 3.56 1.60 -0.14
C SER A 112 2.13 1.66 -0.72
N LEU A 113 1.70 0.62 -1.44
CA LEU A 113 0.36 0.52 -2.03
C LEU A 113 -0.75 0.57 -0.96
N LEU A 114 -0.58 -0.19 0.13
CA LEU A 114 -1.57 -0.32 1.21
C LEU A 114 -1.54 0.83 2.23
N THR A 115 -0.52 1.68 2.20
CA THR A 115 -0.37 2.81 3.12
C THR A 115 -0.39 4.15 2.37
N THR A 116 0.68 4.49 1.67
CA THR A 116 0.88 5.80 1.03
C THR A 116 -0.08 6.03 -0.13
N ASP A 117 -0.28 5.06 -1.02
CA ASP A 117 -1.15 5.20 -2.18
C ASP A 117 -2.63 5.30 -1.75
N LEU A 118 -3.05 4.53 -0.74
CA LEU A 118 -4.40 4.64 -0.18
C LEU A 118 -4.64 5.96 0.54
N ARG A 119 -3.62 6.50 1.23
CA ARG A 119 -3.69 7.83 1.83
C ARG A 119 -3.84 8.91 0.76
N THR A 120 -3.06 8.81 -0.31
CA THR A 120 -3.16 9.75 -1.45
C THR A 120 -4.52 9.63 -2.16
N LEU A 121 -5.08 8.41 -2.27
CA LEU A 121 -6.45 8.21 -2.75
C LEU A 121 -7.47 8.98 -1.89
N TYR A 122 -7.33 8.93 -0.57
CA TYR A 122 -8.21 9.66 0.35
C TYR A 122 -8.02 11.18 0.22
N ASP A 123 -6.78 11.68 0.38
CA ASP A 123 -6.49 13.11 0.48
C ASP A 123 -6.60 13.83 -0.87
N ASP A 124 -6.06 13.26 -1.95
CA ASP A 124 -5.99 13.93 -3.25
C ASP A 124 -7.17 13.60 -4.17
N TYR A 125 -7.78 12.42 -4.04
CA TYR A 125 -8.91 12.07 -4.88
C TYR A 125 -10.26 12.29 -4.19
N TYR A 126 -10.57 11.56 -3.12
CA TYR A 126 -11.89 11.64 -2.49
C TYR A 126 -12.15 13.01 -1.85
N MET A 127 -11.19 13.55 -1.09
CA MET A 127 -11.34 14.86 -0.49
C MET A 127 -11.40 15.98 -1.54
N SER A 128 -10.73 15.82 -2.67
CA SER A 128 -10.85 16.77 -3.78
C SER A 128 -12.21 16.68 -4.48
N LEU A 129 -12.78 15.48 -4.66
CA LEU A 129 -14.16 15.34 -5.16
C LEU A 129 -15.17 15.98 -4.22
N PHE A 130 -15.01 15.78 -2.90
CA PHE A 130 -15.82 16.47 -1.89
C PHE A 130 -15.73 17.98 -2.08
N ASN A 131 -14.52 18.51 -2.12
CA ASN A 131 -14.28 19.95 -2.23
C ASN A 131 -14.79 20.53 -3.55
N LEU A 132 -14.72 19.78 -4.67
CA LEU A 132 -15.32 20.21 -5.95
C LEU A 132 -16.83 20.42 -5.83
N VAL A 133 -17.55 19.50 -5.19
CA VAL A 133 -18.99 19.62 -4.96
C VAL A 133 -19.29 20.76 -3.98
N PHE A 134 -18.53 20.83 -2.89
CA PHE A 134 -18.69 21.82 -1.83
C PHE A 134 -18.48 23.25 -2.33
N TRP A 135 -17.31 23.52 -2.91
CA TRP A 135 -16.97 24.86 -3.42
C TRP A 135 -17.74 25.20 -4.69
N GLY A 136 -18.02 24.22 -5.55
CA GLY A 136 -18.84 24.39 -6.75
C GLY A 136 -20.26 24.81 -6.40
N GLY A 137 -20.88 24.18 -5.40
CA GLY A 137 -22.19 24.54 -4.89
C GLY A 137 -22.24 25.98 -4.33
N ILE A 138 -21.25 26.35 -3.50
CA ILE A 138 -21.15 27.71 -2.93
C ILE A 138 -21.03 28.74 -4.05
N MET A 139 -20.16 28.50 -5.04
CA MET A 139 -19.95 29.40 -6.17
C MET A 139 -21.22 29.58 -7.01
N LEU A 140 -21.90 28.48 -7.34
CA LEU A 140 -23.16 28.54 -8.11
C LEU A 140 -24.25 29.34 -7.39
N CYS A 141 -24.41 29.12 -6.09
CA CYS A 141 -25.36 29.89 -5.29
C CYS A 141 -24.98 31.38 -5.20
N ALA A 142 -23.70 31.69 -5.03
CA ALA A 142 -23.23 33.06 -5.03
C ALA A 142 -23.47 33.76 -6.37
N LEU A 143 -23.20 33.09 -7.50
CA LEU A 143 -23.50 33.63 -8.84
C LEU A 143 -24.99 33.85 -9.06
N GLY A 144 -25.86 32.93 -8.60
CA GLY A 144 -27.31 33.12 -8.62
C GLY A 144 -27.77 34.33 -7.81
N MET A 145 -27.18 34.55 -6.62
CA MET A 145 -27.45 35.74 -5.81
C MET A 145 -26.94 37.04 -6.45
N TYR A 146 -25.78 37.01 -7.14
CA TYR A 146 -25.32 38.16 -7.93
C TYR A 146 -26.27 38.49 -9.07
N LEU A 147 -26.81 37.49 -9.77
CA LEU A 147 -27.81 37.70 -10.83
C LEU A 147 -29.07 38.37 -10.28
N TYR A 148 -29.51 37.95 -9.07
CA TYR A 148 -30.64 38.55 -8.39
C TYR A 148 -30.37 40.02 -7.99
N ILE A 149 -29.16 40.36 -7.54
CA ILE A 149 -28.78 41.74 -7.16
C ILE A 149 -28.70 42.63 -8.39
N SER A 150 -27.86 42.27 -9.37
CA SER A 150 -27.68 43.04 -10.62
C SER A 150 -26.91 42.22 -11.66
N PRO A 151 -27.43 42.05 -12.88
CA PRO A 151 -26.68 41.45 -13.99
C PRO A 151 -25.36 42.15 -14.31
N VAL A 152 -25.28 43.46 -14.10
CA VAL A 152 -24.05 44.25 -14.33
C VAL A 152 -22.99 43.86 -13.29
N MET A 153 -23.39 43.69 -12.02
CA MET A 153 -22.48 43.23 -10.97
C MET A 153 -22.00 41.81 -11.23
N LEU A 154 -22.89 40.94 -11.72
CA LEU A 154 -22.52 39.57 -12.13
C LEU A 154 -21.47 39.62 -13.27
N ALA A 155 -21.68 40.43 -14.30
CA ALA A 155 -20.73 40.58 -15.39
C ALA A 155 -19.37 41.11 -14.90
N ALA A 156 -19.38 42.08 -13.99
CA ALA A 156 -18.18 42.64 -13.40
C ALA A 156 -17.36 41.61 -12.63
N ILE A 157 -18.00 40.82 -11.74
CA ILE A 157 -17.31 39.77 -10.95
C ILE A 157 -16.74 38.66 -11.86
N LEU A 158 -17.48 38.25 -12.88
CA LEU A 158 -17.01 37.26 -13.84
C LEU A 158 -15.78 37.76 -14.60
N LEU A 159 -15.81 38.99 -15.09
CA LEU A 159 -14.70 39.60 -15.83
C LEU A 159 -13.42 39.67 -14.98
N VAL A 160 -13.55 40.11 -13.73
CA VAL A 160 -12.40 40.30 -12.82
C VAL A 160 -11.87 38.98 -12.26
N THR A 161 -12.66 37.90 -12.29
CA THR A 161 -12.24 36.56 -11.84
C THR A 161 -11.35 35.86 -12.89
N ILE A 162 -11.37 36.27 -14.17
CA ILE A 162 -10.58 35.64 -15.25
C ILE A 162 -9.05 35.77 -15.03
N PRO A 163 -8.46 36.95 -14.73
CA PRO A 163 -7.02 37.10 -14.57
C PRO A 163 -6.39 36.17 -13.53
N PRO A 164 -6.95 35.98 -12.31
CA PRO A 164 -6.42 35.03 -11.32
C PRO A 164 -6.42 33.57 -11.79
N LEU A 165 -7.31 33.20 -12.71
CA LEU A 165 -7.37 31.83 -13.25
C LEU A 165 -6.36 31.59 -14.38
N VAL A 166 -6.02 32.61 -15.14
CA VAL A 166 -5.12 32.50 -16.31
C VAL A 166 -3.65 32.68 -15.92
N LEU A 167 -3.34 33.63 -15.01
CA LEU A 167 -1.97 33.95 -14.61
C LEU A 167 -1.18 32.73 -14.07
N PRO A 168 -1.73 31.86 -13.22
CA PRO A 168 -1.00 30.68 -12.73
C PRO A 168 -0.53 29.76 -13.84
N ARG A 169 -1.23 29.71 -14.98
CA ARG A 169 -0.86 28.84 -16.11
C ARG A 169 0.49 29.22 -16.71
N ARG A 170 0.83 30.50 -16.78
CA ARG A 170 2.13 31.00 -17.30
C ARG A 170 3.26 30.75 -16.29
N MET A 171 2.96 30.73 -15.00
CA MET A 171 3.94 30.48 -13.93
C MET A 171 4.18 28.98 -13.69
N ASN A 172 3.26 28.12 -14.13
CA ASN A 172 3.32 26.67 -13.92
C ASN A 172 4.54 25.99 -14.54
N GLU A 173 5.06 26.49 -15.66
CA GLU A 173 6.24 25.88 -16.30
C GLU A 173 7.49 26.02 -15.42
N ARG A 174 7.71 27.20 -14.85
CA ARG A 174 8.82 27.46 -13.93
C ARG A 174 8.65 26.65 -12.62
N LEU A 175 7.43 26.63 -12.09
CA LEU A 175 7.12 25.86 -10.88
C LEU A 175 7.33 24.37 -11.12
N LYS A 176 6.91 23.84 -12.28
CA LYS A 176 7.13 22.45 -12.66
C LYS A 176 8.62 22.14 -12.76
N ALA A 177 9.39 22.95 -13.47
CA ALA A 177 10.83 22.73 -13.62
C ALA A 177 11.57 22.72 -12.27
N THR A 178 11.25 23.66 -11.36
CA THR A 178 11.86 23.72 -10.02
C THR A 178 11.40 22.54 -9.14
N ARG A 179 10.16 22.09 -9.28
CA ARG A 179 9.64 20.91 -8.58
C ARG A 179 10.33 19.62 -9.02
N ASP A 180 10.49 19.46 -10.34
CA ASP A 180 11.14 18.26 -10.91
C ASP A 180 12.62 18.21 -10.48
N ALA A 181 13.32 19.35 -10.50
CA ALA A 181 14.68 19.47 -9.99
C ALA A 181 14.79 19.12 -8.50
N PHE A 182 13.87 19.61 -7.68
CA PHE A 182 13.80 19.28 -6.25
C PHE A 182 13.54 17.78 -6.03
N SER A 183 12.61 17.20 -6.79
CA SER A 183 12.29 15.76 -6.69
C SER A 183 13.49 14.87 -7.01
N LEU A 184 14.26 15.20 -8.04
CA LEU A 184 15.50 14.49 -8.41
C LEU A 184 16.55 14.60 -7.30
N LYS A 185 16.81 15.81 -6.79
CA LYS A 185 17.80 16.01 -5.72
C LYS A 185 17.40 15.35 -4.40
N MET A 186 16.11 15.29 -4.09
CA MET A 186 15.61 14.59 -2.91
C MET A 186 15.73 13.05 -3.07
N ALA A 187 15.55 12.52 -4.27
CA ALA A 187 15.80 11.11 -4.55
C ALA A 187 17.28 10.74 -4.36
N ASP A 188 18.20 11.55 -4.90
CA ASP A 188 19.64 11.40 -4.71
C ASP A 188 20.03 11.45 -3.21
N TYR A 189 19.48 12.43 -2.49
CA TYR A 189 19.70 12.57 -1.04
C TYR A 189 19.20 11.34 -0.27
N THR A 190 17.99 10.86 -0.61
CA THR A 190 17.41 9.66 0.02
C THR A 190 18.25 8.42 -0.23
N GLN A 191 18.80 8.26 -1.42
CA GLN A 191 19.70 7.15 -1.75
C GLN A 191 20.99 7.21 -0.91
N GLN A 192 21.62 8.38 -0.83
CA GLN A 192 22.82 8.58 0.01
C GLN A 192 22.53 8.33 1.49
N LEU A 193 21.36 8.74 1.98
CA LEU A 193 20.95 8.49 3.36
C LEU A 193 20.78 6.99 3.64
N LYS A 194 20.21 6.22 2.71
CA LYS A 194 20.11 4.75 2.83
C LYS A 194 21.48 4.09 2.89
N GLU A 195 22.42 4.52 2.05
CA GLU A 195 23.80 4.01 2.04
C GLU A 195 24.51 4.31 3.38
N LEU A 196 24.36 5.52 3.89
CA LEU A 196 24.95 5.96 5.16
C LEU A 196 24.41 5.15 6.35
N LEU A 197 23.08 5.02 6.44
CA LEU A 197 22.44 4.28 7.52
C LEU A 197 22.70 2.78 7.43
N GLY A 198 22.67 2.22 6.20
CA GLY A 198 22.99 0.81 5.98
C GLY A 198 24.46 0.47 6.24
N GLY A 199 25.37 1.43 6.04
CA GLY A 199 26.81 1.28 6.32
C GLY A 199 27.26 1.72 7.70
N PHE A 200 26.33 2.00 8.64
CA PHE A 200 26.65 2.60 9.95
C PHE A 200 27.73 1.83 10.72
N GLU A 201 27.62 0.51 10.82
CA GLU A 201 28.61 -0.32 11.52
C GLU A 201 30.01 -0.24 10.89
N VAL A 202 30.05 -0.21 9.55
CA VAL A 202 31.31 -0.08 8.81
C VAL A 202 31.95 1.29 9.06
N ILE A 203 31.14 2.37 8.96
CA ILE A 203 31.60 3.74 9.19
C ILE A 203 32.18 3.86 10.60
N ARG A 204 31.48 3.30 11.59
CA ARG A 204 31.88 3.32 13.00
C ARG A 204 33.10 2.45 13.26
N GLY A 205 33.15 1.24 12.68
CA GLY A 205 34.27 0.30 12.84
C GLY A 205 35.58 0.81 12.26
N PHE A 206 35.52 1.68 11.23
CA PHE A 206 36.69 2.29 10.60
C PHE A 206 36.98 3.73 11.04
N LEU A 207 36.28 4.26 12.05
CA LEU A 207 36.43 5.62 12.61
C LEU A 207 36.35 6.71 11.52
N ARG A 208 35.33 6.63 10.63
CA ARG A 208 35.16 7.54 9.50
C ARG A 208 33.97 8.48 9.63
N GLU A 209 33.45 8.67 10.82
CA GLU A 209 32.25 9.47 11.13
C GLU A 209 32.35 10.88 10.57
N ASP A 210 33.49 11.56 10.80
CA ASP A 210 33.65 12.96 10.37
C ASP A 210 33.63 13.10 8.84
N ALA A 211 34.26 12.16 8.12
CA ALA A 211 34.27 12.17 6.66
C ALA A 211 32.87 11.97 6.08
N TYR A 212 32.10 11.04 6.65
CA TYR A 212 30.74 10.75 6.19
C TYR A 212 29.76 11.85 6.66
N ALA A 213 29.97 12.46 7.82
CA ALA A 213 29.21 13.64 8.27
C ALA A 213 29.42 14.83 7.34
N ALA A 214 30.65 15.08 6.88
CA ALA A 214 30.94 16.11 5.88
C ALA A 214 30.23 15.83 4.55
N ARG A 215 30.31 14.60 4.05
CA ARG A 215 29.60 14.16 2.81
C ARG A 215 28.09 14.35 2.95
N HIS A 216 27.50 13.98 4.11
CA HIS A 216 26.08 14.18 4.37
C HIS A 216 25.71 15.67 4.38
N LYS A 217 26.54 16.53 4.99
CA LYS A 217 26.33 17.97 5.03
C LYS A 217 26.26 18.58 3.62
N ASP A 218 27.13 18.15 2.71
CA ASP A 218 27.12 18.61 1.31
C ASP A 218 25.85 18.14 0.58
N ALA A 219 25.43 16.89 0.75
CA ALA A 219 24.22 16.37 0.17
C ALA A 219 22.96 17.10 0.70
N ALA A 220 22.89 17.33 2.00
CA ALA A 220 21.81 18.07 2.65
C ALA A 220 21.76 19.53 2.16
N ARG A 221 22.93 20.17 1.93
CA ARG A 221 23.01 21.52 1.34
C ARG A 221 22.43 21.56 -0.05
N GLN A 222 22.79 20.61 -0.94
CA GLN A 222 22.25 20.55 -2.30
C GLN A 222 20.73 20.33 -2.31
N ALA A 223 20.22 19.44 -1.46
CA ALA A 223 18.78 19.22 -1.29
C ALA A 223 18.08 20.50 -0.85
N ARG A 224 18.62 21.22 0.16
CA ARG A 224 18.09 22.51 0.65
C ARG A 224 18.07 23.60 -0.44
N GLU A 225 19.14 23.72 -1.21
CA GLU A 225 19.22 24.76 -2.28
C GLU A 225 18.15 24.51 -3.36
N SER A 226 17.93 23.23 -3.70
CA SER A 226 16.89 22.84 -4.64
C SER A 226 15.47 23.05 -4.08
N GLU A 227 15.26 22.73 -2.80
CA GLU A 227 14.00 23.00 -2.10
C GLU A 227 13.70 24.50 -2.01
N LEU A 228 14.71 25.30 -1.68
CA LEU A 228 14.58 26.77 -1.63
C LEU A 228 14.11 27.32 -2.99
N GLY A 229 14.70 26.88 -4.09
CA GLY A 229 14.29 27.29 -5.45
C GLY A 229 12.83 26.93 -5.76
N TYR A 230 12.39 25.74 -5.36
CA TYR A 230 11.00 25.32 -5.50
C TYR A 230 10.05 26.16 -4.62
N GLN A 231 10.38 26.36 -3.34
CA GLN A 231 9.56 27.13 -2.40
C GLN A 231 9.46 28.61 -2.81
N GLN A 232 10.53 29.19 -3.29
CA GLN A 232 10.50 30.57 -3.82
C GLN A 232 9.59 30.70 -5.04
N SER A 233 9.62 29.73 -5.96
CA SER A 233 8.74 29.70 -7.13
C SER A 233 7.27 29.53 -6.73
N LEU A 234 6.99 28.68 -5.75
CA LEU A 234 5.66 28.47 -5.19
C LEU A 234 5.14 29.74 -4.50
N ASN A 235 5.96 30.35 -3.62
CA ASN A 235 5.60 31.57 -2.91
C ASN A 235 5.35 32.73 -3.87
N ALA A 236 6.17 32.92 -4.90
CA ALA A 236 5.95 33.92 -5.91
C ALA A 236 4.60 33.74 -6.63
N MET A 237 4.23 32.50 -6.94
CA MET A 237 2.91 32.20 -7.52
C MET A 237 1.78 32.55 -6.56
N VAL A 238 1.88 32.15 -5.28
CA VAL A 238 0.86 32.43 -4.26
C VAL A 238 0.69 33.93 -4.04
N VAL A 239 1.79 34.66 -3.84
CA VAL A 239 1.76 36.11 -3.59
C VAL A 239 1.17 36.89 -4.78
N ASN A 240 1.61 36.58 -6.01
CA ASN A 240 1.08 37.25 -7.19
C ASN A 240 -0.41 36.94 -7.40
N THR A 241 -0.84 35.71 -7.16
CA THR A 241 -2.25 35.34 -7.25
C THR A 241 -3.08 36.05 -6.17
N SER A 242 -2.56 36.14 -4.94
CA SER A 242 -3.22 36.87 -3.85
C SER A 242 -3.36 38.34 -4.13
N LEU A 243 -2.32 38.99 -4.69
CA LEU A 243 -2.40 40.40 -5.07
C LEU A 243 -3.56 40.64 -6.04
N ILE A 244 -3.65 39.86 -7.11
CA ILE A 244 -4.71 40.00 -8.11
C ILE A 244 -6.08 39.73 -7.48
N SER A 245 -6.19 38.71 -6.64
CA SER A 245 -7.44 38.40 -5.95
C SER A 245 -7.89 39.52 -5.03
N ASN A 246 -6.96 40.17 -4.33
CA ASN A 246 -7.27 41.33 -3.48
C ASN A 246 -7.70 42.57 -4.26
N LEU A 247 -7.28 42.73 -5.51
CA LEU A 247 -7.72 43.82 -6.38
C LEU A 247 -9.17 43.67 -6.86
N ILE A 248 -9.75 42.48 -6.74
CA ILE A 248 -11.15 42.22 -7.15
C ILE A 248 -12.13 43.01 -6.27
N PHE A 249 -11.90 43.05 -4.96
CA PHE A 249 -12.78 43.78 -4.03
C PHE A 249 -12.94 45.26 -4.36
N PRO A 250 -11.87 46.05 -4.52
CA PRO A 250 -11.99 47.48 -4.89
C PRO A 250 -12.63 47.69 -6.28
N VAL A 251 -12.41 46.80 -7.24
CA VAL A 251 -13.05 46.89 -8.57
C VAL A 251 -14.55 46.64 -8.47
N VAL A 252 -14.99 45.60 -7.74
CA VAL A 252 -16.42 45.36 -7.50
C VAL A 252 -17.06 46.53 -6.75
N MET A 253 -16.36 47.07 -5.76
CA MET A 253 -16.79 48.27 -5.03
C MET A 253 -16.97 49.48 -5.96
N LEU A 254 -15.97 49.74 -6.86
CA LEU A 254 -16.04 50.86 -7.82
C LEU A 254 -17.26 50.75 -8.74
N VAL A 255 -17.48 49.59 -9.35
CA VAL A 255 -18.65 49.33 -10.21
C VAL A 255 -19.95 49.49 -9.43
N GLY A 256 -19.97 48.95 -8.20
CA GLY A 256 -21.14 49.03 -7.30
C GLY A 256 -21.48 50.48 -6.92
N LEU A 257 -20.48 51.29 -6.56
CA LEU A 257 -20.65 52.72 -6.25
C LEU A 257 -21.14 53.50 -7.46
N PHE A 258 -20.61 53.23 -8.66
CA PHE A 258 -21.11 53.84 -9.88
C PHE A 258 -22.61 53.57 -10.10
N LEU A 259 -23.06 52.34 -9.86
CA LEU A 259 -24.47 51.98 -9.93
C LEU A 259 -25.30 52.60 -8.81
N ALA A 260 -24.73 52.78 -7.63
CA ALA A 260 -25.42 53.42 -6.50
C ALA A 260 -25.62 54.94 -6.75
N PHE A 261 -24.59 55.63 -7.20
CA PHE A 261 -24.70 57.05 -7.60
C PHE A 261 -25.64 57.30 -8.80
N SER A 262 -25.82 56.25 -9.64
CA SER A 262 -26.82 56.28 -10.72
C SER A 262 -28.23 55.95 -10.24
N GLY A 263 -28.46 55.79 -8.94
CA GLY A 263 -29.76 55.50 -8.34
C GLY A 263 -30.27 54.06 -8.57
N LYS A 264 -29.44 53.17 -9.08
CA LYS A 264 -29.84 51.78 -9.40
C LYS A 264 -29.66 50.78 -8.26
N LEU A 265 -28.79 51.07 -7.29
CA LEU A 265 -28.52 50.23 -6.11
C LEU A 265 -28.45 51.05 -4.83
N THR A 266 -28.69 50.42 -3.67
CA THR A 266 -28.41 51.04 -2.36
C THR A 266 -26.96 50.75 -1.93
N ILE A 267 -26.42 51.60 -1.03
CA ILE A 267 -25.05 51.41 -0.48
C ILE A 267 -24.97 50.05 0.25
N GLY A 268 -25.99 49.64 0.96
CA GLY A 268 -26.08 48.34 1.60
C GLY A 268 -25.96 47.19 0.59
N THR A 269 -26.59 47.33 -0.58
CA THR A 269 -26.52 46.32 -1.65
C THR A 269 -25.09 46.25 -2.27
N VAL A 270 -24.42 47.41 -2.45
CA VAL A 270 -23.01 47.45 -2.92
C VAL A 270 -22.08 46.73 -1.92
N SER A 271 -22.23 47.02 -0.62
CA SER A 271 -21.46 46.37 0.44
C SER A 271 -21.68 44.86 0.48
N THR A 272 -22.91 44.41 0.25
CA THR A 272 -23.24 42.99 0.13
C THR A 272 -22.56 42.36 -1.06
N ALA A 273 -22.61 42.99 -2.24
CA ALA A 273 -21.96 42.47 -3.43
C ALA A 273 -20.44 42.38 -3.24
N ALA A 274 -19.81 43.37 -2.63
CA ALA A 274 -18.39 43.36 -2.34
C ALA A 274 -18.00 42.21 -1.39
N SER A 275 -18.77 42.00 -0.33
CA SER A 275 -18.55 40.86 0.60
C SER A 275 -18.77 39.51 -0.07
N MET A 276 -19.75 39.42 -0.98
CA MET A 276 -20.09 38.18 -1.70
C MET A 276 -18.99 37.78 -2.71
N ALA A 277 -18.13 38.71 -3.14
CA ALA A 277 -17.01 38.43 -4.05
C ALA A 277 -16.12 37.29 -3.55
N ASN A 278 -15.91 37.17 -2.24
CA ASN A 278 -15.14 36.08 -1.65
C ASN A 278 -15.75 34.69 -1.89
N PHE A 279 -17.09 34.59 -2.02
CA PHE A 279 -17.79 33.34 -2.34
C PHE A 279 -17.75 32.97 -3.84
N VAL A 280 -17.10 33.78 -4.67
CA VAL A 280 -16.76 33.46 -6.06
C VAL A 280 -15.26 33.22 -6.21
N ILE A 281 -14.43 34.11 -5.67
CA ILE A 281 -12.96 34.08 -5.83
C ILE A 281 -12.36 32.86 -5.14
N SER A 282 -12.65 32.67 -3.85
CA SER A 282 -12.09 31.57 -3.07
C SER A 282 -12.47 30.19 -3.66
N PRO A 283 -13.75 29.90 -3.99
CA PRO A 283 -14.14 28.68 -4.68
C PRO A 283 -13.42 28.46 -6.02
N CYS A 284 -13.21 29.49 -6.84
CA CYS A 284 -12.47 29.35 -8.09
C CYS A 284 -11.07 28.78 -7.87
N HIS A 285 -10.34 29.29 -6.88
CA HIS A 285 -9.02 28.76 -6.51
C HIS A 285 -9.09 27.32 -6.02
N GLN A 286 -10.01 27.05 -5.11
CA GLN A 286 -10.17 25.70 -4.53
C GLN A 286 -10.56 24.68 -5.59
N ILE A 287 -11.48 25.01 -6.49
CA ILE A 287 -11.90 24.13 -7.59
C ILE A 287 -10.70 23.83 -8.51
N ALA A 288 -9.89 24.85 -8.87
CA ALA A 288 -8.72 24.67 -9.71
C ALA A 288 -7.68 23.73 -9.06
N GLN A 289 -7.40 23.91 -7.77
CA GLN A 289 -6.50 23.03 -7.01
C GLN A 289 -7.03 21.61 -6.90
N CYS A 290 -8.31 21.44 -6.57
CA CYS A 290 -8.95 20.12 -6.45
C CYS A 290 -8.94 19.38 -7.80
N TRP A 291 -9.21 20.09 -8.91
CA TRP A 291 -9.14 19.51 -10.24
C TRP A 291 -7.74 19.02 -10.59
N ALA A 292 -6.71 19.82 -10.27
CA ALA A 292 -5.31 19.43 -10.46
C ALA A 292 -4.96 18.16 -9.66
N LYS A 293 -5.40 18.06 -8.39
CA LYS A 293 -5.22 16.88 -7.53
C LYS A 293 -5.94 15.64 -8.07
N VAL A 294 -7.19 15.77 -8.50
CA VAL A 294 -7.93 14.67 -9.14
C VAL A 294 -7.23 14.19 -10.41
N LYS A 295 -6.67 15.10 -11.21
CA LYS A 295 -5.93 14.74 -12.42
C LYS A 295 -4.61 14.06 -12.10
N SER A 296 -3.84 14.57 -11.15
CA SER A 296 -2.54 14.00 -10.74
C SER A 296 -2.68 12.62 -10.07
N SER A 297 -3.78 12.36 -9.36
CA SER A 297 -4.04 11.06 -8.72
C SER A 297 -4.39 9.93 -9.70
N LYS A 298 -4.49 10.21 -11.02
CA LYS A 298 -4.88 9.21 -12.02
C LYS A 298 -3.97 7.99 -12.03
N GLY A 299 -2.66 8.18 -11.97
CA GLY A 299 -1.68 7.07 -11.97
C GLY A 299 -1.83 6.18 -10.73
N ILE A 300 -2.02 6.78 -9.55
CA ILE A 300 -2.23 6.05 -8.29
C ILE A 300 -3.54 5.25 -8.34
N ARG A 301 -4.63 5.86 -8.82
CA ARG A 301 -5.91 5.14 -9.00
C ARG A 301 -5.78 3.95 -9.93
N GLN A 302 -5.09 4.10 -11.07
CA GLN A 302 -4.84 3.01 -12.00
C GLN A 302 -4.03 1.87 -11.37
N ARG A 303 -3.00 2.18 -10.56
CA ARG A 303 -2.23 1.18 -9.82
C ARG A 303 -3.10 0.43 -8.81
N LEU A 304 -3.92 1.14 -8.02
CA LEU A 304 -4.83 0.53 -7.06
C LEU A 304 -5.89 -0.35 -7.76
N GLU A 305 -6.47 0.13 -8.86
CA GLU A 305 -7.43 -0.62 -9.68
C GLU A 305 -6.80 -1.87 -10.31
N ALA A 306 -5.57 -1.77 -10.82
CA ALA A 306 -4.83 -2.91 -11.32
C ALA A 306 -4.55 -3.94 -10.21
N ALA A 307 -4.20 -3.49 -9.00
CA ALA A 307 -4.00 -4.37 -7.85
C ALA A 307 -5.29 -5.08 -7.41
N MET A 308 -6.45 -4.39 -7.48
CA MET A 308 -7.76 -4.99 -7.21
C MET A 308 -8.26 -5.95 -8.29
N ALA A 309 -7.86 -5.71 -9.55
CA ALA A 309 -8.26 -6.50 -10.70
C ALA A 309 -7.29 -7.63 -11.02
N ALA A 310 -6.15 -7.71 -10.33
CA ALA A 310 -5.16 -8.74 -10.55
C ALA A 310 -5.84 -10.12 -10.50
N PRO A 311 -5.63 -10.96 -11.51
CA PRO A 311 -6.27 -12.25 -11.53
C PRO A 311 -5.84 -13.03 -10.28
N LYS A 312 -6.82 -13.58 -9.58
CA LYS A 312 -6.52 -14.66 -8.63
C LYS A 312 -5.83 -15.74 -9.43
N GLU A 313 -4.76 -16.27 -8.89
CA GLU A 313 -4.16 -17.43 -9.52
C GLU A 313 -5.26 -18.49 -9.73
N ALA A 314 -5.38 -18.97 -10.97
CA ALA A 314 -6.47 -19.86 -11.30
C ALA A 314 -6.37 -21.12 -10.41
N GLU A 315 -7.39 -21.34 -9.60
CA GLU A 315 -7.58 -22.60 -8.87
C GLU A 315 -7.99 -23.73 -9.86
N THR A 316 -7.75 -23.50 -11.18
CA THR A 316 -8.11 -24.41 -12.26
C THR A 316 -6.95 -25.33 -12.57
N GLY A 317 -6.89 -26.44 -11.85
CA GLY A 317 -5.99 -27.54 -12.14
C GLY A 317 -6.72 -28.86 -11.94
N GLU A 318 -6.09 -29.96 -12.34
CA GLU A 318 -6.60 -31.30 -12.06
C GLU A 318 -6.39 -31.62 -10.58
N ALA A 319 -7.40 -32.15 -9.93
CA ALA A 319 -7.23 -32.66 -8.56
C ALA A 319 -6.20 -33.78 -8.56
N ILE A 320 -5.27 -33.74 -7.58
CA ILE A 320 -4.31 -34.83 -7.37
C ILE A 320 -4.69 -35.61 -6.13
N GLY A 321 -4.71 -36.95 -6.26
CA GLY A 321 -4.83 -37.84 -5.13
C GLY A 321 -3.51 -37.97 -4.35
N LYS A 322 -3.29 -39.09 -3.67
CA LYS A 322 -2.02 -39.39 -3.02
C LYS A 322 -0.88 -39.33 -4.00
N ILE A 323 0.18 -38.61 -3.66
CA ILE A 323 1.38 -38.50 -4.49
C ILE A 323 2.29 -39.69 -4.19
N GLU A 324 2.53 -40.53 -5.18
CA GLU A 324 3.34 -41.75 -5.07
C GLU A 324 4.65 -41.66 -5.83
N ARG A 325 4.76 -40.74 -6.82
CA ARG A 325 5.95 -40.60 -7.64
C ARG A 325 6.13 -39.14 -8.12
N VAL A 326 7.34 -38.66 -8.00
CA VAL A 326 7.78 -37.33 -8.50
C VAL A 326 8.96 -37.53 -9.44
N ILE A 327 8.85 -37.00 -10.63
CA ILE A 327 9.90 -37.08 -11.65
C ILE A 327 10.20 -35.67 -12.15
N CYS A 328 11.46 -35.30 -12.14
CA CYS A 328 11.98 -34.13 -12.81
C CYS A 328 12.85 -34.60 -13.98
N ARG A 329 12.59 -34.11 -15.21
CA ARG A 329 13.36 -34.46 -16.42
C ARG A 329 13.80 -33.22 -17.14
N ASN A 330 15.11 -33.06 -17.28
CA ASN A 330 15.74 -31.97 -18.05
C ASN A 330 15.16 -30.59 -17.66
N ALA A 331 14.86 -30.37 -16.38
CA ALA A 331 14.29 -29.10 -15.95
C ALA A 331 15.36 -28.02 -15.93
N GLY A 332 15.06 -26.91 -16.65
CA GLY A 332 15.89 -25.72 -16.69
C GLY A 332 15.15 -24.49 -16.18
N PHE A 333 15.87 -23.59 -15.50
CA PHE A 333 15.27 -22.38 -14.96
C PHE A 333 16.24 -21.22 -14.86
N ALA A 334 15.75 -20.01 -15.19
CA ALA A 334 16.43 -18.75 -14.96
C ALA A 334 15.50 -17.79 -14.19
N TYR A 335 16.04 -17.08 -13.20
CA TYR A 335 15.27 -16.02 -12.54
C TYR A 335 15.01 -14.85 -13.50
N PRO A 336 13.88 -14.15 -13.37
CA PRO A 336 13.61 -12.96 -14.19
C PRO A 336 14.75 -11.95 -14.12
N GLY A 337 15.27 -11.55 -15.28
CA GLY A 337 16.40 -10.62 -15.38
C GLY A 337 17.80 -11.21 -15.17
N ALA A 338 17.93 -12.50 -14.90
CA ALA A 338 19.23 -13.15 -14.79
C ALA A 338 19.89 -13.36 -16.16
N ALA A 339 21.21 -13.13 -16.26
CA ALA A 339 21.97 -13.29 -17.50
C ALA A 339 22.17 -14.76 -17.93
N ALA A 340 22.04 -15.72 -16.99
CA ALA A 340 22.24 -17.14 -17.26
C ALA A 340 21.25 -17.98 -16.44
N PRO A 341 20.86 -19.18 -16.94
CA PRO A 341 20.03 -20.10 -16.19
C PRO A 341 20.76 -20.65 -14.96
N VAL A 342 20.03 -20.75 -13.84
CA VAL A 342 20.52 -21.35 -12.59
C VAL A 342 20.45 -22.88 -12.65
N LEU A 343 19.42 -23.41 -13.32
CA LEU A 343 19.30 -24.84 -13.62
C LEU A 343 19.28 -25.03 -15.13
N ARG A 344 20.01 -26.02 -15.63
CA ARG A 344 20.15 -26.29 -17.06
C ARG A 344 19.61 -27.65 -17.46
N ASP A 345 19.83 -28.64 -16.61
CA ASP A 345 19.39 -30.01 -16.81
C ASP A 345 19.26 -30.68 -15.45
N ALA A 346 18.11 -30.49 -14.82
CA ALA A 346 17.82 -31.10 -13.55
C ALA A 346 17.00 -32.37 -13.77
N THR A 347 17.60 -33.52 -13.45
CA THR A 347 16.95 -34.83 -13.58
C THR A 347 17.02 -35.59 -12.26
N LEU A 348 15.85 -35.89 -11.68
CA LEU A 348 15.72 -36.68 -10.45
C LEU A 348 14.39 -37.43 -10.40
N GLU A 349 14.35 -38.49 -9.60
CA GLU A 349 13.16 -39.27 -9.38
C GLU A 349 13.06 -39.70 -7.91
N VAL A 350 11.86 -39.50 -7.33
CA VAL A 350 11.51 -39.91 -5.96
C VAL A 350 10.18 -40.67 -6.00
N SER A 351 10.06 -41.80 -5.29
CA SER A 351 8.85 -42.61 -5.30
C SER A 351 8.62 -43.34 -3.95
N GLY A 352 7.36 -43.65 -3.67
CA GLY A 352 6.95 -44.41 -2.46
C GLY A 352 7.19 -43.60 -1.19
N THR A 353 8.15 -44.04 -0.37
CA THR A 353 8.57 -43.38 0.88
C THR A 353 10.06 -43.03 0.86
N GLN A 354 10.67 -42.97 -0.34
CA GLN A 354 12.10 -42.70 -0.50
C GLN A 354 12.54 -41.40 0.13
N LYS A 355 13.74 -41.45 0.72
CA LYS A 355 14.47 -40.30 1.27
C LYS A 355 15.58 -39.94 0.32
N VAL A 356 15.57 -38.74 -0.17
CA VAL A 356 16.51 -38.27 -1.20
C VAL A 356 17.28 -37.06 -0.66
N ALA A 357 18.61 -37.12 -0.76
CA ALA A 357 19.47 -36.01 -0.44
C ALA A 357 19.85 -35.22 -1.74
N LEU A 358 19.79 -33.89 -1.68
CA LEU A 358 20.36 -32.99 -2.68
C LEU A 358 21.61 -32.35 -2.09
N VAL A 359 22.77 -32.67 -2.64
CA VAL A 359 24.08 -32.19 -2.19
C VAL A 359 24.77 -31.35 -3.27
N GLY A 360 25.65 -30.45 -2.87
CA GLY A 360 26.43 -29.61 -3.81
C GLY A 360 26.89 -28.31 -3.16
N GLU A 361 27.69 -27.54 -3.84
CA GLU A 361 28.20 -26.26 -3.36
C GLU A 361 27.10 -25.21 -3.14
N SER A 362 27.37 -24.18 -2.33
CA SER A 362 26.46 -23.07 -2.15
C SER A 362 26.26 -22.32 -3.48
N GLY A 363 25.01 -21.97 -3.80
CA GLY A 363 24.67 -21.27 -5.04
C GLY A 363 24.54 -22.13 -6.30
N CYS A 364 24.77 -23.46 -6.26
CA CYS A 364 24.68 -24.33 -7.43
C CYS A 364 23.24 -24.62 -7.93
N GLY A 365 22.18 -24.18 -7.22
CA GLY A 365 20.79 -24.30 -7.66
C GLY A 365 19.91 -25.24 -6.84
N LYS A 366 20.36 -25.82 -5.72
CA LYS A 366 19.59 -26.76 -4.85
C LYS A 366 18.25 -26.16 -4.39
N SER A 367 18.29 -24.98 -3.75
CA SER A 367 17.09 -24.30 -3.26
C SER A 367 16.17 -23.83 -4.40
N THR A 368 16.74 -23.56 -5.58
CA THR A 368 15.97 -23.26 -6.79
C THR A 368 15.18 -24.47 -7.25
N LEU A 369 15.81 -25.65 -7.27
CA LEU A 369 15.15 -26.91 -7.61
C LEU A 369 14.03 -27.24 -6.61
N ALA A 370 14.29 -27.09 -5.31
CA ALA A 370 13.28 -27.27 -4.27
C ALA A 370 12.05 -26.36 -4.47
N LYS A 371 12.28 -25.08 -4.81
CA LYS A 371 11.23 -24.10 -5.13
C LYS A 371 10.45 -24.44 -6.41
N LEU A 372 11.10 -25.03 -7.42
CA LEU A 372 10.43 -25.54 -8.62
C LEU A 372 9.54 -26.75 -8.29
N LEU A 373 10.06 -27.69 -7.54
CA LEU A 373 9.28 -28.86 -7.07
C LEU A 373 8.07 -28.44 -6.22
N PHE A 374 8.17 -27.31 -5.51
CA PHE A 374 7.08 -26.74 -4.71
C PHE A 374 6.20 -25.74 -5.47
N GLN A 375 6.28 -25.69 -6.78
CA GLN A 375 5.47 -24.78 -7.64
C GLN A 375 5.62 -23.28 -7.37
N TYR A 376 6.71 -22.79 -6.80
CA TYR A 376 6.90 -21.37 -6.62
C TYR A 376 7.09 -20.62 -7.95
N TYR A 377 7.69 -21.28 -8.95
CA TYR A 377 7.93 -20.71 -10.26
C TYR A 377 7.32 -21.62 -11.35
N PRO A 378 6.28 -21.19 -12.05
CA PRO A 378 5.64 -21.99 -13.10
C PRO A 378 6.42 -21.99 -14.44
N ASP A 379 7.27 -20.97 -14.65
CA ASP A 379 7.99 -20.75 -15.90
C ASP A 379 9.36 -21.44 -15.88
N TYR A 380 9.40 -22.72 -16.19
CA TYR A 380 10.60 -23.54 -16.34
C TYR A 380 10.53 -24.37 -17.62
N THR A 381 11.67 -24.83 -18.13
CA THR A 381 11.79 -25.76 -19.26
C THR A 381 11.88 -27.21 -18.77
N GLY A 382 11.59 -28.18 -19.65
CA GLY A 382 11.56 -29.58 -19.27
C GLY A 382 10.28 -30.00 -18.52
N ASP A 383 10.32 -31.13 -17.83
CA ASP A 383 9.16 -31.73 -17.20
C ASP A 383 9.35 -31.92 -15.70
N ILE A 384 8.36 -31.47 -14.91
CA ILE A 384 8.22 -31.81 -13.48
C ILE A 384 6.85 -32.48 -13.33
N LEU A 385 6.88 -33.80 -13.08
CA LEU A 385 5.71 -34.64 -13.10
C LEU A 385 5.43 -35.22 -11.70
N PHE A 386 4.18 -35.09 -11.24
CA PHE A 386 3.64 -35.72 -10.04
C PHE A 386 2.62 -36.77 -10.47
N ASN A 387 2.89 -38.03 -10.19
CA ASN A 387 2.11 -39.19 -10.70
C ASN A 387 1.91 -39.14 -12.21
N GLY A 388 2.93 -38.68 -12.99
CA GLY A 388 2.86 -38.56 -14.46
C GLY A 388 2.14 -37.33 -14.98
N ARG A 389 1.65 -36.43 -14.12
CA ARG A 389 0.98 -35.18 -14.50
C ARG A 389 1.93 -34.00 -14.30
N GLN A 390 1.95 -33.07 -15.22
CA GLN A 390 2.70 -31.81 -15.09
C GLN A 390 2.26 -31.05 -13.84
N VAL A 391 3.23 -30.66 -13.00
CA VAL A 391 2.95 -29.96 -11.74
C VAL A 391 2.19 -28.66 -11.95
N ARG A 392 2.44 -27.96 -13.05
CA ARG A 392 1.75 -26.70 -13.43
C ARG A 392 0.27 -26.88 -13.80
N CYS A 393 -0.19 -28.12 -14.04
CA CYS A 393 -1.57 -28.46 -14.36
C CYS A 393 -2.35 -28.97 -13.16
N ILE A 394 -1.71 -29.09 -11.99
CA ILE A 394 -2.31 -29.60 -10.75
C ILE A 394 -2.96 -28.45 -9.98
N ASP A 395 -4.16 -28.69 -9.44
CA ASP A 395 -4.82 -27.74 -8.54
C ASP A 395 -3.94 -27.43 -7.31
N ARG A 396 -3.71 -26.16 -7.04
CA ARG A 396 -2.78 -25.73 -5.99
C ARG A 396 -3.22 -26.11 -4.59
N ARG A 397 -4.49 -26.01 -4.26
CA ARG A 397 -4.97 -26.39 -2.93
C ARG A 397 -4.77 -27.86 -2.69
N ALA A 398 -5.12 -28.69 -3.68
CA ALA A 398 -4.86 -30.12 -3.63
C ALA A 398 -3.36 -30.43 -3.52
N PHE A 399 -2.51 -29.68 -4.23
CA PHE A 399 -1.07 -29.84 -4.20
C PHE A 399 -0.46 -29.45 -2.84
N TYR A 400 -0.73 -28.23 -2.33
CA TYR A 400 -0.18 -27.78 -1.04
C TYR A 400 -0.75 -28.53 0.17
N GLY A 401 -1.91 -29.16 0.02
CA GLY A 401 -2.41 -30.10 1.02
C GLY A 401 -1.64 -31.44 1.08
N ARG A 402 -0.81 -31.72 0.07
CA ARG A 402 -0.05 -32.98 -0.06
C ARG A 402 1.46 -32.81 -0.02
N VAL A 403 1.97 -31.63 -0.30
CA VAL A 403 3.41 -31.31 -0.34
C VAL A 403 3.73 -30.28 0.73
N GLY A 404 4.64 -30.63 1.63
CA GLY A 404 5.17 -29.74 2.65
C GLY A 404 6.51 -29.14 2.22
N TYR A 405 6.78 -27.88 2.58
CA TYR A 405 8.05 -27.22 2.34
C TYR A 405 8.55 -26.50 3.59
N ILE A 406 9.79 -26.75 3.96
CA ILE A 406 10.50 -25.97 4.98
C ILE A 406 11.60 -25.18 4.30
N ALA A 407 11.51 -23.86 4.40
CA ALA A 407 12.58 -22.96 3.94
C ALA A 407 13.75 -22.94 4.94
N GLN A 408 14.92 -22.53 4.47
CA GLN A 408 16.13 -22.35 5.27
C GLN A 408 15.91 -21.46 6.51
N THR A 409 15.05 -20.46 6.42
CA THR A 409 14.63 -19.60 7.53
C THR A 409 13.11 -19.65 7.68
N ALA A 410 12.63 -20.07 8.84
CA ALA A 410 11.19 -20.06 9.13
C ALA A 410 10.73 -18.65 9.51
N THR A 411 9.68 -18.16 8.84
CA THR A 411 9.01 -16.90 9.21
C THR A 411 8.24 -17.08 10.51
N ILE A 412 8.46 -16.17 11.48
CA ILE A 412 7.77 -16.14 12.76
C ILE A 412 6.87 -14.91 12.79
N PHE A 413 5.58 -15.14 13.06
CA PHE A 413 4.59 -14.08 13.23
C PHE A 413 4.62 -13.52 14.65
N ASN A 414 4.29 -12.25 14.81
CA ASN A 414 4.11 -11.62 16.12
C ASN A 414 2.78 -12.10 16.74
N ASP A 415 2.80 -13.32 17.26
CA ASP A 415 1.64 -14.01 17.82
C ASP A 415 2.13 -15.11 18.79
N THR A 416 1.22 -15.84 19.43
CA THR A 416 1.57 -16.94 20.32
C THR A 416 2.35 -18.05 19.59
N LEU A 417 3.13 -18.84 20.33
CA LEU A 417 3.80 -20.01 19.79
C LEU A 417 2.79 -21.00 19.21
N ARG A 418 1.64 -21.19 19.86
CA ARG A 418 0.52 -22.01 19.38
C ARG A 418 0.08 -21.56 17.97
N HIS A 419 -0.25 -20.29 17.80
CA HIS A 419 -0.66 -19.73 16.48
C HIS A 419 0.45 -19.81 15.45
N ASN A 420 1.70 -19.65 15.86
CA ASN A 420 2.85 -19.83 14.96
C ASN A 420 3.01 -21.26 14.46
N ILE A 421 2.64 -22.27 15.25
CA ILE A 421 2.70 -23.68 14.85
C ILE A 421 1.44 -24.07 14.06
N CYS A 422 0.24 -23.71 14.56
CA CYS A 422 -1.04 -24.08 13.95
C CYS A 422 -1.39 -23.28 12.70
N LEU A 423 -0.83 -22.06 12.53
CA LEU A 423 -1.17 -21.13 11.44
C LEU A 423 -2.68 -20.84 11.38
N LEU A 424 -3.29 -20.60 12.56
CA LEU A 424 -4.73 -20.32 12.76
C LEU A 424 -5.69 -21.45 12.36
N GLU A 425 -5.19 -22.68 12.17
CA GLU A 425 -6.02 -23.88 12.06
C GLU A 425 -6.25 -24.51 13.44
N ASP A 426 -7.37 -25.21 13.60
CA ASP A 426 -7.71 -25.89 14.85
C ASP A 426 -7.10 -27.29 14.89
N PHE A 427 -6.28 -27.55 15.91
CA PHE A 427 -5.72 -28.87 16.21
C PHE A 427 -5.96 -29.20 17.68
N SER A 428 -6.08 -30.49 17.99
CA SER A 428 -6.18 -30.94 19.39
C SER A 428 -4.86 -30.71 20.14
N ASP A 429 -4.94 -30.52 21.45
CA ASP A 429 -3.75 -30.37 22.29
C ASP A 429 -2.81 -31.59 22.20
N GLU A 430 -3.36 -32.78 21.98
CA GLU A 430 -2.57 -34.00 21.76
C GLU A 430 -1.77 -33.95 20.46
N GLN A 431 -2.40 -33.51 19.36
CA GLN A 431 -1.72 -33.33 18.07
C GLN A 431 -0.61 -32.26 18.16
N LEU A 432 -0.89 -31.18 18.87
CA LEU A 432 0.07 -30.12 19.07
C LEU A 432 1.24 -30.56 19.94
N ALA A 433 0.98 -31.28 21.04
CA ALA A 433 2.03 -31.85 21.88
C ALA A 433 2.93 -32.82 21.11
N HIS A 434 2.32 -33.67 20.27
CA HIS A 434 3.06 -34.60 19.39
C HIS A 434 3.96 -33.83 18.39
N ALA A 435 3.44 -32.78 17.76
CA ALA A 435 4.20 -31.97 16.81
C ALA A 435 5.37 -31.21 17.47
N VAL A 436 5.14 -30.70 18.68
CA VAL A 436 6.16 -30.02 19.50
C VAL A 436 7.27 -31.01 19.89
N ALA A 437 6.90 -32.22 20.29
CA ALA A 437 7.87 -33.29 20.62
C ALA A 437 8.66 -33.75 19.39
N ALA A 438 7.99 -33.96 18.25
CA ALA A 438 8.62 -34.34 16.99
C ALA A 438 9.62 -33.29 16.48
N ALA A 439 9.38 -32.00 16.77
CA ALA A 439 10.29 -30.90 16.45
C ALA A 439 11.41 -30.69 17.49
N GLY A 440 11.49 -31.48 18.56
CA GLY A 440 12.46 -31.29 19.65
C GLY A 440 12.26 -29.98 20.42
N LEU A 441 11.01 -29.46 20.51
CA LEU A 441 10.68 -28.23 21.20
C LEU A 441 10.14 -28.42 22.60
N ALA A 442 9.85 -29.66 23.03
CA ALA A 442 9.13 -29.96 24.27
C ALA A 442 9.82 -29.37 25.52
N ASP A 443 11.12 -29.56 25.68
CA ASP A 443 11.88 -29.06 26.82
C ASP A 443 11.92 -27.54 26.84
N TRP A 444 12.09 -26.93 25.68
CA TRP A 444 12.08 -25.45 25.57
C TRP A 444 10.70 -24.88 25.90
N VAL A 445 9.62 -25.46 25.39
CA VAL A 445 8.25 -25.04 25.69
C VAL A 445 7.96 -25.12 27.20
N ALA A 446 8.47 -26.16 27.87
CA ALA A 446 8.34 -26.32 29.33
C ALA A 446 9.06 -25.20 30.12
N THR A 447 10.07 -24.52 29.53
CA THR A 447 10.75 -23.39 30.18
C THR A 447 10.02 -22.05 29.97
N LEU A 448 9.05 -21.98 29.07
CA LEU A 448 8.32 -20.76 28.79
C LEU A 448 7.25 -20.48 29.86
N PRO A 449 7.11 -19.21 30.31
CA PRO A 449 6.16 -18.86 31.40
C PRO A 449 4.71 -19.23 31.10
N GLU A 450 4.29 -19.10 29.84
CA GLU A 450 2.93 -19.36 29.35
C GLU A 450 2.90 -20.57 28.40
N GLY A 451 3.98 -21.36 28.34
CA GLY A 451 4.08 -22.53 27.45
C GLY A 451 3.81 -22.15 25.98
N LEU A 452 2.85 -22.83 25.36
CA LEU A 452 2.44 -22.61 23.96
C LEU A 452 1.73 -21.28 23.73
N ASP A 453 1.21 -20.63 24.75
CA ASP A 453 0.51 -19.36 24.64
C ASP A 453 1.46 -18.15 24.81
N THR A 454 2.77 -18.42 25.00
CA THR A 454 3.82 -17.39 25.00
C THR A 454 3.87 -16.64 23.69
N VAL A 455 3.78 -15.31 23.75
CA VAL A 455 3.84 -14.43 22.58
C VAL A 455 5.28 -14.29 22.08
N LEU A 456 5.48 -14.55 20.80
CA LEU A 456 6.76 -14.39 20.12
C LEU A 456 6.90 -12.98 19.55
N SER A 457 8.08 -12.40 19.59
CA SER A 457 8.33 -11.09 19.00
C SER A 457 8.41 -11.18 17.47
N GLU A 458 8.24 -10.02 16.82
CA GLU A 458 8.32 -9.87 15.36
C GLU A 458 9.59 -10.51 14.79
N ASN A 459 9.41 -11.36 13.77
CA ASN A 459 10.46 -12.17 13.13
C ASN A 459 11.25 -13.06 14.11
N GLY A 460 10.70 -13.36 15.28
CA GLY A 460 11.36 -14.21 16.28
C GLY A 460 12.70 -13.65 16.77
N LYS A 461 12.81 -12.32 16.96
CA LYS A 461 14.03 -11.67 17.46
C LYS A 461 14.50 -12.21 18.82
N ASN A 462 13.57 -12.73 19.60
CA ASN A 462 13.81 -13.37 20.90
C ASN A 462 14.10 -14.88 20.79
N LEU A 463 14.20 -15.42 19.56
CA LEU A 463 14.45 -16.84 19.32
C LEU A 463 15.82 -17.07 18.71
N SER A 464 16.45 -18.20 19.09
CA SER A 464 17.65 -18.68 18.39
C SER A 464 17.29 -19.14 16.96
N GLY A 465 18.29 -19.20 16.08
CA GLY A 465 18.11 -19.75 14.72
C GLY A 465 17.49 -21.14 14.74
N GLY A 466 17.97 -21.99 15.65
CA GLY A 466 17.49 -23.35 15.84
C GLY A 466 16.04 -23.42 16.34
N GLN A 467 15.62 -22.55 17.26
CA GLN A 467 14.22 -22.50 17.71
C GLN A 467 13.28 -22.12 16.56
N ARG A 468 13.65 -21.14 15.72
CA ARG A 468 12.86 -20.77 14.53
C ARG A 468 12.72 -21.94 13.56
N GLN A 469 13.79 -22.65 13.26
CA GLN A 469 13.73 -23.82 12.37
C GLN A 469 12.86 -24.94 12.94
N ARG A 470 12.98 -25.25 14.24
CA ARG A 470 12.16 -26.26 14.91
C ARG A 470 10.66 -25.90 14.91
N ILE A 471 10.29 -24.63 15.01
CA ILE A 471 8.89 -24.19 14.82
C ILE A 471 8.41 -24.53 13.39
N GLY A 472 9.26 -24.34 12.37
CA GLY A 472 8.95 -24.74 10.99
C GLY A 472 8.70 -26.26 10.86
N ILE A 473 9.47 -27.07 11.59
CA ILE A 473 9.31 -28.52 11.61
C ILE A 473 8.00 -28.92 12.34
N ALA A 474 7.67 -28.26 13.46
CA ALA A 474 6.41 -28.48 14.17
C ALA A 474 5.19 -28.21 13.27
N ARG A 475 5.25 -27.19 12.42
CA ARG A 475 4.21 -26.89 11.41
C ARG A 475 3.96 -28.05 10.45
N LEU A 476 5.03 -28.73 10.01
CA LEU A 476 4.90 -29.92 9.14
C LEU A 476 4.39 -31.14 9.89
N ALA A 477 4.84 -31.34 11.11
CA ALA A 477 4.45 -32.53 11.92
C ALA A 477 2.94 -32.54 12.26
N LEU A 478 2.28 -31.37 12.24
CA LEU A 478 0.82 -31.29 12.44
C LEU A 478 0.00 -31.80 11.24
N ARG A 479 0.60 -31.88 10.07
CA ARG A 479 -0.11 -32.18 8.81
C ARG A 479 0.42 -33.49 8.20
N LYS A 480 -0.41 -34.15 7.41
CA LYS A 480 -0.01 -35.37 6.68
C LYS A 480 0.34 -35.00 5.26
N TYR A 481 1.62 -35.11 4.93
CA TYR A 481 2.14 -34.86 3.58
C TYR A 481 2.55 -36.16 2.89
N ASP A 482 2.43 -36.22 1.58
CA ASP A 482 2.94 -37.30 0.74
C ASP A 482 4.40 -37.03 0.32
N LEU A 483 4.78 -35.76 0.25
CA LEU A 483 6.15 -35.29 -0.02
C LEU A 483 6.50 -34.16 0.93
N ILE A 484 7.69 -34.17 1.50
CA ILE A 484 8.29 -33.06 2.24
C ILE A 484 9.57 -32.63 1.54
N ILE A 485 9.70 -31.35 1.29
CA ILE A 485 10.89 -30.72 0.76
C ILE A 485 11.53 -29.87 1.86
N ALA A 486 12.74 -30.20 2.26
CA ALA A 486 13.47 -29.57 3.36
C ALA A 486 14.71 -28.85 2.86
N ASP A 487 14.73 -27.50 2.96
CA ASP A 487 15.83 -26.68 2.45
C ASP A 487 16.76 -26.25 3.61
N GLU A 488 17.89 -26.96 3.76
CA GLU A 488 18.96 -26.69 4.75
C GLU A 488 18.47 -26.53 6.21
N ILE A 489 17.52 -27.37 6.63
CA ILE A 489 16.83 -27.23 7.92
C ILE A 489 17.71 -27.45 9.16
N THR A 490 18.93 -27.93 8.99
CA THR A 490 19.88 -28.21 10.08
C THR A 490 21.02 -27.20 10.18
N ALA A 491 21.11 -26.24 9.25
CA ALA A 491 22.26 -25.31 9.16
C ALA A 491 22.50 -24.42 10.40
N SER A 492 21.45 -24.21 11.22
CA SER A 492 21.54 -23.36 12.43
C SER A 492 21.38 -24.15 13.73
N LEU A 493 21.48 -25.48 13.68
CA LEU A 493 21.34 -26.37 14.82
C LEU A 493 22.69 -26.90 15.29
N ASP A 494 22.79 -27.20 16.58
CA ASP A 494 23.91 -28.00 17.10
C ASP A 494 23.87 -29.42 16.54
N PRO A 495 24.98 -30.17 16.52
CA PRO A 495 25.08 -31.47 15.89
C PRO A 495 24.09 -32.51 16.45
N GLU A 496 23.83 -32.50 17.76
CA GLU A 496 22.94 -33.47 18.42
C GLU A 496 21.47 -33.19 18.05
N THR A 497 21.04 -31.94 18.15
CA THR A 497 19.69 -31.50 17.72
C THR A 497 19.51 -31.69 16.22
N SER A 498 20.54 -31.44 15.41
CA SER A 498 20.53 -31.64 13.96
C SER A 498 20.25 -33.12 13.60
N ALA A 499 20.96 -34.03 14.23
CA ALA A 499 20.78 -35.47 14.03
C ALA A 499 19.37 -35.92 14.42
N GLN A 500 18.87 -35.49 15.59
CA GLN A 500 17.54 -35.86 16.07
C GLN A 500 16.42 -35.34 15.16
N VAL A 501 16.50 -34.06 14.75
CA VAL A 501 15.53 -33.42 13.85
C VAL A 501 15.51 -34.15 12.50
N MET A 502 16.67 -34.46 11.95
CA MET A 502 16.76 -35.14 10.68
C MET A 502 16.24 -36.58 10.78
N GLN A 503 16.57 -37.30 11.85
CA GLN A 503 16.04 -38.63 12.11
C GLN A 503 14.50 -38.61 12.21
N ASN A 504 13.94 -37.65 12.92
CA ASN A 504 12.49 -37.47 13.00
C ASN A 504 11.86 -37.21 11.62
N LEU A 505 12.49 -36.36 10.80
CA LEU A 505 12.03 -36.08 9.44
C LEU A 505 12.10 -37.32 8.53
N LEU A 506 13.22 -38.05 8.57
CA LEU A 506 13.43 -39.24 7.76
C LEU A 506 12.57 -40.45 8.23
N SER A 507 12.12 -40.49 9.48
CA SER A 507 11.18 -41.49 9.98
C SER A 507 9.74 -41.31 9.51
N MET A 508 9.37 -40.14 8.96
CA MET A 508 8.02 -39.86 8.49
C MET A 508 7.64 -40.80 7.32
N PRO A 509 6.40 -41.36 7.27
CA PRO A 509 5.98 -42.31 6.23
C PRO A 509 5.60 -41.62 4.90
N CYS A 510 6.46 -40.76 4.38
CA CYS A 510 6.28 -39.99 3.15
C CYS A 510 7.60 -39.88 2.39
N MET A 511 7.56 -39.40 1.14
CA MET A 511 8.77 -38.99 0.41
C MET A 511 9.41 -37.80 1.09
N VAL A 512 10.76 -37.75 1.12
CA VAL A 512 11.52 -36.59 1.60
C VAL A 512 12.58 -36.23 0.58
N VAL A 513 12.66 -34.96 0.22
CA VAL A 513 13.76 -34.37 -0.53
C VAL A 513 14.45 -33.36 0.38
N ALA A 514 15.63 -33.69 0.89
CA ALA A 514 16.37 -32.86 1.83
C ALA A 514 17.61 -32.24 1.14
N ILE A 515 17.74 -30.94 1.22
CA ILE A 515 18.96 -30.23 0.86
C ILE A 515 19.86 -30.18 2.08
N THR A 516 21.09 -30.68 1.94
CA THR A 516 22.07 -30.68 3.02
C THR A 516 23.49 -30.38 2.51
N HIS A 517 24.26 -29.76 3.39
CA HIS A 517 25.71 -29.58 3.21
C HIS A 517 26.53 -30.63 3.96
N ASP A 518 25.90 -31.40 4.84
CA ASP A 518 26.56 -32.50 5.53
C ASP A 518 26.70 -33.70 4.58
N THR A 519 27.94 -33.99 4.20
CA THR A 519 28.31 -35.11 3.34
C THR A 519 29.03 -36.23 4.12
N SER A 520 28.92 -36.23 5.46
CA SER A 520 29.50 -37.28 6.29
C SER A 520 28.92 -38.65 5.94
N GLY A 521 29.78 -39.67 5.81
CA GLY A 521 29.39 -40.97 5.29
C GLY A 521 28.31 -41.66 6.14
N ALA A 522 28.29 -41.46 7.46
CA ALA A 522 27.26 -41.97 8.34
C ALA A 522 25.88 -41.34 8.07
N PHE A 523 25.81 -40.04 7.88
CA PHE A 523 24.57 -39.30 7.60
C PHE A 523 24.01 -39.62 6.21
N MET A 524 24.87 -39.77 5.20
CA MET A 524 24.45 -40.10 3.84
C MET A 524 23.85 -41.52 3.71
N GLN A 525 24.17 -42.43 4.61
CA GLN A 525 23.59 -43.80 4.62
C GLN A 525 22.11 -43.84 5.02
N GLU A 526 21.57 -42.76 5.58
CA GLU A 526 20.15 -42.66 5.93
C GLU A 526 19.25 -42.36 4.72
N PHE A 527 19.85 -42.00 3.57
CA PHE A 527 19.12 -41.67 2.34
C PHE A 527 19.13 -42.84 1.35
N ASP A 528 17.99 -43.06 0.69
CA ASP A 528 17.84 -44.09 -0.34
C ASP A 528 18.55 -43.71 -1.64
N LYS A 529 18.58 -42.38 -1.93
CA LYS A 529 19.25 -41.82 -3.13
C LYS A 529 19.91 -40.50 -2.79
N ILE A 530 21.04 -40.27 -3.45
CA ILE A 530 21.78 -39.00 -3.37
C ILE A 530 21.87 -38.44 -4.77
N TYR A 531 21.49 -37.16 -4.91
CA TYR A 531 21.70 -36.40 -6.16
C TYR A 531 22.68 -35.26 -5.91
N ARG A 532 23.64 -35.12 -6.80
CA ARG A 532 24.62 -34.05 -6.79
C ARG A 532 24.18 -32.94 -7.73
N VAL A 533 24.24 -31.69 -7.25
CA VAL A 533 23.94 -30.51 -8.05
C VAL A 533 25.24 -29.77 -8.31
N GLU A 534 25.67 -29.70 -9.58
CA GLU A 534 26.90 -29.03 -10.01
C GLU A 534 26.59 -28.17 -11.25
N ASN A 535 26.91 -26.87 -11.20
CA ASN A 535 26.74 -25.95 -12.32
C ASN A 535 25.33 -25.95 -12.96
N GLY A 536 24.30 -26.19 -12.13
CA GLY A 536 22.91 -26.23 -12.58
C GLY A 536 22.45 -27.55 -13.21
N VAL A 537 23.34 -28.58 -13.19
CA VAL A 537 23.00 -29.95 -13.61
C VAL A 537 22.79 -30.82 -12.37
N VAL A 538 21.80 -31.69 -12.42
CA VAL A 538 21.48 -32.63 -11.34
C VAL A 538 21.69 -34.05 -11.83
N SER A 539 22.55 -34.79 -11.17
CA SER A 539 22.88 -36.18 -11.50
C SER A 539 22.85 -37.08 -10.26
N ALA A 540 22.54 -38.38 -10.43
CA ALA A 540 22.67 -39.36 -9.35
C ALA A 540 24.15 -39.48 -8.94
N ALA A 541 24.40 -39.44 -7.62
CA ALA A 541 25.76 -39.56 -7.05
C ALA A 541 26.12 -41.02 -6.74
#